data_fc9278453a3db26c344646063bb0b50b
#
_entry.id   fc9278453a3db26c344646063bb0b50b
#
_cell.length_a   1.000
_cell.length_b   1.000
_cell.length_c   1.000
_cell.angle_alpha   90.00
_cell.angle_beta   90.00
_cell.angle_gamma   90.00
#
_symmetry.space_group_name_H-M   'P 1'
#
loop_
_entity.id
_entity.type
_entity.pdbx_description
1 polymer ?
#
loop_
_entity_poly.entity_id
_entity_poly.type
_entity_poly.pdbx_seq_one_letter_code
_entity_poly.pdbx_strand_id
1 'polypeptide(L)'
;MTNIPRTQATDGVPTYLGRGDPEGRFADYHPAWVEKLASDATLEGSLLDGAVQGADAVRAVIGGARQLYDRQDFNFAGPWGDNSFIEDYTAEVRGAPVGAVHLITFNAVGEAQHIIVNYRPLSSVMFFSRLLREKFAGTPYAEHYLAGEV
;
A
#
# COMPACT_ATOMS: atom_id res chain seq x y z
N MET A 1 -6.90 -27.73 -2.14
CA MET A 1 -7.68 -26.49 -2.22
C MET A 1 -7.02 -25.43 -1.33
N THR A 2 -6.73 -24.28 -1.89
CA THR A 2 -6.06 -23.21 -1.16
C THR A 2 -7.03 -22.57 -0.17
N ASN A 3 -6.64 -22.50 1.09
CA ASN A 3 -7.46 -21.87 2.11
C ASN A 3 -7.27 -20.34 2.02
N ILE A 4 -8.30 -19.64 1.63
CA ILE A 4 -8.27 -18.18 1.53
C ILE A 4 -8.44 -17.61 2.94
N PRO A 5 -7.49 -16.81 3.44
CA PRO A 5 -7.64 -16.15 4.73
C PRO A 5 -8.92 -15.32 4.78
N ARG A 6 -9.60 -15.39 5.91
CA ARG A 6 -10.89 -14.75 6.06
C ARG A 6 -10.93 -14.01 7.38
N THR A 7 -11.12 -12.71 7.29
CA THR A 7 -11.27 -11.86 8.45
C THR A 7 -12.70 -11.32 8.47
N GLN A 8 -13.32 -11.28 9.63
CA GLN A 8 -14.64 -10.69 9.74
C GLN A 8 -14.53 -9.18 9.69
N ALA A 9 -15.30 -8.57 8.80
CA ALA A 9 -15.52 -7.15 8.80
C ALA A 9 -16.65 -6.80 9.80
N THR A 10 -16.86 -5.53 10.02
CA THR A 10 -18.00 -5.00 10.77
C THR A 10 -19.30 -5.54 10.15
N ASP A 11 -20.30 -5.81 10.96
CA ASP A 11 -21.63 -6.29 10.55
C ASP A 11 -21.62 -7.74 10.02
N GLY A 12 -20.59 -8.52 10.34
CA GLY A 12 -20.54 -9.94 9.98
C GLY A 12 -20.23 -10.21 8.52
N VAL A 13 -19.95 -9.19 7.71
CA VAL A 13 -19.52 -9.39 6.33
C VAL A 13 -18.08 -9.91 6.31
N PRO A 14 -17.80 -11.05 5.68
CA PRO A 14 -16.44 -11.57 5.67
C PRO A 14 -15.51 -10.74 4.80
N THR A 15 -14.28 -10.55 5.31
CA THR A 15 -13.22 -9.87 4.58
C THR A 15 -12.23 -10.90 4.05
N TYR A 16 -12.00 -10.89 2.75
CA TYR A 16 -11.06 -11.80 2.10
C TYR A 16 -9.81 -11.02 1.69
N LEU A 17 -8.67 -11.37 2.26
CA LEU A 17 -7.42 -10.66 2.02
C LEU A 17 -6.41 -11.45 1.17
N GLY A 18 -6.90 -12.47 0.45
CA GLY A 18 -6.06 -13.27 -0.41
C GLY A 18 -5.57 -14.55 0.25
N ARG A 19 -4.58 -15.19 -0.35
CA ARG A 19 -4.13 -16.53 0.05
C ARG A 19 -3.15 -16.52 1.23
N GLY A 20 -2.55 -15.39 1.53
CA GLY A 20 -1.44 -15.32 2.47
C GLY A 20 -0.15 -15.94 1.91
N ASP A 21 0.76 -16.25 2.82
CA ASP A 21 2.04 -16.88 2.49
C ASP A 21 2.25 -18.08 3.43
N PRO A 22 1.52 -19.18 3.24
CA PRO A 22 1.53 -20.31 4.18
C PRO A 22 2.89 -21.01 4.29
N GLU A 23 3.73 -20.92 3.26
CA GLU A 23 5.06 -21.53 3.25
C GLU A 23 6.15 -20.59 3.73
N GLY A 24 5.81 -19.33 4.03
CA GLY A 24 6.77 -18.35 4.52
C GLY A 24 7.81 -17.91 3.49
N ARG A 25 7.48 -17.97 2.21
CA ARG A 25 8.43 -17.62 1.14
C ARG A 25 8.89 -16.17 1.18
N PHE A 26 8.04 -15.29 1.68
CA PHE A 26 8.27 -13.84 1.68
C PHE A 26 8.43 -13.27 3.09
N ALA A 27 8.66 -14.14 4.08
CA ALA A 27 8.78 -13.72 5.47
C ALA A 27 9.91 -12.69 5.69
N ASP A 28 10.99 -12.80 4.94
CA ASP A 28 12.15 -11.91 5.05
C ASP A 28 12.18 -10.82 3.95
N TYR A 29 11.13 -10.76 3.15
CA TYR A 29 11.06 -9.76 2.09
C TYR A 29 10.88 -8.35 2.67
N HIS A 30 11.56 -7.39 2.08
CA HIS A 30 11.34 -5.96 2.32
C HIS A 30 11.46 -5.19 1.01
N PRO A 31 10.71 -4.10 0.84
CA PRO A 31 10.66 -3.37 -0.43
C PRO A 31 11.86 -2.45 -0.63
N ALA A 32 12.92 -2.98 -1.21
CA ALA A 32 14.14 -2.23 -1.47
C ALA A 32 13.96 -1.08 -2.49
N TRP A 33 12.95 -1.17 -3.34
CA TRP A 33 12.69 -0.15 -4.37
C TRP A 33 12.39 1.23 -3.79
N VAL A 34 11.89 1.30 -2.55
CA VAL A 34 11.60 2.57 -1.89
C VAL A 34 12.86 3.43 -1.73
N GLU A 35 14.03 2.81 -1.66
CA GLU A 35 15.30 3.50 -1.54
C GLU A 35 15.86 3.96 -2.89
N LYS A 36 15.28 3.51 -3.99
CA LYS A 36 15.71 3.80 -5.35
C LYS A 36 14.60 4.45 -6.16
N LEU A 37 14.00 5.49 -5.62
CA LEU A 37 12.96 6.25 -6.33
C LEU A 37 13.61 7.20 -7.33
N ALA A 38 13.05 7.24 -8.56
CA ALA A 38 13.42 8.25 -9.53
C ALA A 38 13.09 9.64 -8.98
N SER A 39 13.87 10.65 -9.33
CA SER A 39 13.64 12.02 -8.84
C SER A 39 12.24 12.55 -9.19
N ASP A 40 11.69 12.10 -10.31
CA ASP A 40 10.36 12.44 -10.81
C ASP A 40 9.36 11.29 -10.64
N ALA A 41 9.58 10.41 -9.67
CA ALA A 41 8.68 9.30 -9.39
C ALA A 41 7.26 9.78 -9.13
N THR A 42 6.29 8.95 -9.50
CA THR A 42 4.87 9.23 -9.26
C THR A 42 4.23 8.07 -8.50
N LEU A 43 3.25 8.42 -7.67
CA LEU A 43 2.47 7.46 -6.90
C LEU A 43 1.00 7.78 -7.04
N GLU A 44 0.21 6.77 -7.41
CA GLU A 44 -1.23 6.87 -7.41
C GLU A 44 -1.85 5.62 -6.80
N GLY A 45 -3.12 5.66 -6.47
CA GLY A 45 -3.78 4.49 -5.93
C GLY A 45 -5.09 4.79 -5.22
N SER A 46 -5.65 3.75 -4.64
CA SER A 46 -7.01 3.79 -4.09
C SER A 46 -7.19 4.63 -2.82
N LEU A 47 -6.10 5.04 -2.17
CA LEU A 47 -6.17 5.95 -1.01
C LEU A 47 -6.14 7.42 -1.41
N LEU A 48 -5.77 7.72 -2.65
CA LEU A 48 -5.36 9.05 -3.07
C LEU A 48 -6.26 9.59 -4.17
N ASP A 49 -6.61 10.86 -4.07
CA ASP A 49 -7.11 11.63 -5.20
C ASP A 49 -5.93 12.27 -5.90
N GLY A 50 -5.73 11.89 -7.17
CA GLY A 50 -4.60 12.37 -7.96
C GLY A 50 -3.27 11.74 -7.60
N ALA A 51 -2.25 12.06 -8.36
CA ALA A 51 -0.93 11.50 -8.20
C ALA A 51 -0.04 12.37 -7.30
N VAL A 52 0.74 11.71 -6.46
CA VAL A 52 1.85 12.34 -5.72
C VAL A 52 3.09 12.32 -6.62
N GLN A 53 3.76 13.44 -6.75
CA GLN A 53 4.89 13.59 -7.68
C GLN A 53 6.17 13.96 -6.94
N GLY A 54 7.26 13.33 -7.35
CA GLY A 54 8.60 13.57 -6.81
C GLY A 54 9.02 12.55 -5.77
N ALA A 55 10.31 12.21 -5.76
CA ALA A 55 10.85 11.17 -4.88
C ALA A 55 10.60 11.45 -3.40
N ASP A 56 10.83 12.70 -2.96
CA ASP A 56 10.66 13.06 -1.56
C ASP A 56 9.20 12.97 -1.11
N ALA A 57 8.28 13.44 -1.95
CA ALA A 57 6.85 13.38 -1.67
C ALA A 57 6.36 11.92 -1.64
N VAL A 58 6.76 11.12 -2.62
CA VAL A 58 6.40 9.69 -2.68
C VAL A 58 6.92 8.96 -1.45
N ARG A 59 8.18 9.21 -1.07
CA ARG A 59 8.77 8.57 0.12
C ARG A 59 8.05 8.98 1.39
N ALA A 60 7.68 10.24 1.53
CA ALA A 60 6.95 10.76 2.69
C ALA A 60 5.56 10.10 2.82
N VAL A 61 4.85 9.99 1.71
CA VAL A 61 3.51 9.41 1.68
C VAL A 61 3.56 7.90 2.00
N ILE A 62 4.46 7.16 1.38
CA ILE A 62 4.64 5.73 1.65
C ILE A 62 5.07 5.50 3.10
N GLY A 63 6.03 6.28 3.58
CA GLY A 63 6.51 6.18 4.95
C GLY A 63 5.43 6.48 5.98
N GLY A 64 4.61 7.49 5.72
CA GLY A 64 3.49 7.84 6.59
C GLY A 64 2.44 6.73 6.68
N ALA A 65 2.14 6.10 5.57
CA ALA A 65 1.22 4.95 5.54
C ALA A 65 1.78 3.78 6.36
N ARG A 66 3.05 3.46 6.16
CA ARG A 66 3.71 2.35 6.87
C ARG A 66 3.75 2.56 8.38
N GLN A 67 3.88 3.80 8.83
CA GLN A 67 3.88 4.12 10.27
C GLN A 67 2.54 3.82 10.95
N LEU A 68 1.46 3.74 10.19
CA LEU A 68 0.14 3.41 10.73
C LEU A 68 -0.13 1.90 10.78
N TYR A 69 0.71 1.08 10.17
CA TYR A 69 0.53 -0.36 10.22
C TYR A 69 0.92 -0.91 11.59
N ASP A 70 -0.02 -1.65 12.22
CA ASP A 70 0.27 -2.41 13.43
C ASP A 70 1.12 -3.64 13.11
N ARG A 71 0.91 -4.19 11.90
CA ARG A 71 1.72 -5.27 11.32
C ARG A 71 1.57 -5.26 9.80
N GLN A 72 2.52 -5.88 9.12
CA GLN A 72 2.51 -6.03 7.67
C GLN A 72 3.15 -7.37 7.32
N ASP A 73 2.43 -8.17 6.54
CA ASP A 73 2.89 -9.49 6.10
C ASP A 73 2.81 -9.58 4.58
N PHE A 74 3.94 -9.79 3.94
CA PHE A 74 3.98 -9.96 2.48
C PHE A 74 3.52 -11.35 2.10
N ASN A 75 2.57 -11.42 1.16
CA ASN A 75 2.04 -12.65 0.62
C ASN A 75 2.76 -13.06 -0.66
N PHE A 76 3.21 -12.08 -1.41
CA PHE A 76 3.94 -12.27 -2.66
C PHE A 76 4.77 -11.03 -2.99
N ALA A 77 5.94 -11.25 -3.57
CA ALA A 77 6.74 -10.20 -4.19
C ALA A 77 7.54 -10.82 -5.34
N GLY A 78 7.51 -10.19 -6.50
CA GLY A 78 8.24 -10.72 -7.65
C GLY A 78 8.11 -9.87 -8.91
N PRO A 79 8.93 -10.16 -9.90
CA PRO A 79 8.90 -9.43 -11.17
C PRO A 79 7.64 -9.73 -11.97
N TRP A 80 7.21 -8.74 -12.73
CA TRP A 80 6.11 -8.85 -13.67
C TRP A 80 6.50 -8.14 -14.95
N GLY A 81 6.77 -8.92 -16.02
CA GLY A 81 7.34 -8.38 -17.24
C GLY A 81 8.80 -7.97 -17.05
N ASP A 82 9.33 -7.20 -17.99
CA ASP A 82 10.77 -6.90 -18.07
C ASP A 82 11.20 -5.78 -17.11
N ASN A 83 10.29 -4.87 -16.78
CA ASN A 83 10.62 -3.67 -16.02
C ASN A 83 9.64 -3.34 -14.92
N SER A 84 8.84 -4.32 -14.48
CA SER A 84 7.86 -4.12 -13.42
C SER A 84 7.99 -5.15 -12.31
N PHE A 85 7.43 -4.82 -11.13
CA PHE A 85 7.49 -5.63 -9.93
C PHE A 85 6.16 -5.53 -9.21
N ILE A 86 5.69 -6.64 -8.67
CA ILE A 86 4.44 -6.69 -7.91
C ILE A 86 4.72 -7.08 -6.46
N GLU A 87 4.05 -6.41 -5.55
CA GLU A 87 3.94 -6.81 -4.15
C GLU A 87 2.48 -6.99 -3.79
N ASP A 88 2.19 -8.03 -3.04
CA ASP A 88 0.88 -8.22 -2.41
C ASP A 88 1.12 -8.47 -0.93
N TYR A 89 0.46 -7.70 -0.07
CA TYR A 89 0.61 -7.89 1.37
C TYR A 89 -0.71 -7.64 2.10
N THR A 90 -0.75 -8.11 3.33
CA THR A 90 -1.80 -7.76 4.28
C THR A 90 -1.19 -6.97 5.42
N ALA A 91 -1.99 -6.08 5.98
CA ALA A 91 -1.59 -5.24 7.10
C ALA A 91 -2.80 -5.01 8.00
N GLU A 92 -2.56 -4.35 9.11
CA GLU A 92 -3.60 -3.96 10.04
C GLU A 92 -3.37 -2.51 10.44
N VAL A 93 -4.44 -1.71 10.39
CA VAL A 93 -4.41 -0.29 10.74
C VAL A 93 -5.46 -0.07 11.82
N ARG A 94 -5.03 0.16 13.05
CA ARG A 94 -5.93 0.33 14.22
C ARG A 94 -6.99 -0.77 14.29
N GLY A 95 -6.58 -2.00 14.11
CA GLY A 95 -7.47 -3.16 14.13
C GLY A 95 -8.23 -3.42 12.84
N ALA A 96 -8.22 -2.51 11.86
CA ALA A 96 -8.87 -2.73 10.59
C ALA A 96 -7.96 -3.53 9.64
N PRO A 97 -8.46 -4.64 9.07
CA PRO A 97 -7.66 -5.42 8.14
C PRO A 97 -7.54 -4.70 6.79
N VAL A 98 -6.34 -4.69 6.24
CA VAL A 98 -6.01 -4.04 4.97
C VAL A 98 -5.21 -5.00 4.12
N GLY A 99 -5.58 -5.15 2.86
CA GLY A 99 -4.75 -5.80 1.86
C GLY A 99 -4.33 -4.79 0.81
N ALA A 100 -3.15 -4.96 0.24
CA ALA A 100 -2.65 -4.05 -0.78
C ALA A 100 -1.92 -4.78 -1.89
N VAL A 101 -2.06 -4.26 -3.11
CA VAL A 101 -1.24 -4.66 -4.25
C VAL A 101 -0.49 -3.43 -4.73
N HIS A 102 0.81 -3.55 -4.84
CA HIS A 102 1.68 -2.52 -5.40
C HIS A 102 2.17 -2.99 -6.77
N LEU A 103 2.07 -2.11 -7.76
CA LEU A 103 2.70 -2.30 -9.04
C LEU A 103 3.76 -1.22 -9.21
N ILE A 104 5.01 -1.64 -9.32
CA ILE A 104 6.15 -0.73 -9.43
C ILE A 104 6.74 -0.90 -10.83
N THR A 105 6.88 0.20 -11.57
CA THR A 105 7.54 0.21 -12.87
C THR A 105 8.88 0.94 -12.74
N PHE A 106 9.95 0.31 -13.23
CA PHE A 106 11.30 0.86 -13.17
C PHE A 106 11.66 1.57 -14.48
N ASN A 107 12.47 2.60 -14.37
CA ASN A 107 13.03 3.28 -15.52
C ASN A 107 14.28 2.55 -16.06
N ALA A 108 14.90 3.10 -17.10
CA ALA A 108 16.03 2.46 -17.77
C ALA A 108 17.26 2.26 -16.88
N VAL A 109 17.39 3.03 -15.80
CA VAL A 109 18.52 2.91 -14.87
C VAL A 109 18.14 2.13 -13.59
N GLY A 110 16.97 1.51 -13.58
CA GLY A 110 16.55 0.65 -12.48
C GLY A 110 15.96 1.36 -11.26
N GLU A 111 15.60 2.63 -11.40
CA GLU A 111 14.91 3.37 -10.35
C GLU A 111 13.39 3.21 -10.47
N ALA A 112 12.70 3.17 -9.33
CA ALA A 112 11.25 3.09 -9.29
C ALA A 112 10.65 4.41 -9.80
N GLN A 113 9.99 4.35 -10.95
CA GLN A 113 9.50 5.52 -11.66
C GLN A 113 8.02 5.77 -11.42
N HIS A 114 7.22 4.71 -11.46
CA HIS A 114 5.78 4.83 -11.33
C HIS A 114 5.27 3.73 -10.40
N ILE A 115 4.52 4.14 -9.38
CA ILE A 115 4.01 3.22 -8.37
C ILE A 115 2.48 3.35 -8.32
N ILE A 116 1.80 2.21 -8.42
CA ILE A 116 0.35 2.12 -8.20
C ILE A 116 0.14 1.28 -6.96
N VAL A 117 -0.66 1.78 -6.02
CA VAL A 117 -0.98 1.08 -4.78
C VAL A 117 -2.48 1.00 -4.62
N ASN A 118 -3.03 -0.21 -4.71
CA ASN A 118 -4.47 -0.43 -4.53
C ASN A 118 -4.72 -1.23 -3.27
N TYR A 119 -5.57 -0.69 -2.42
CA TYR A 119 -5.94 -1.27 -1.13
C TYR A 119 -7.35 -1.84 -1.16
N ARG A 120 -7.59 -2.78 -0.25
CA ARG A 120 -8.88 -3.44 -0.04
C ARG A 120 -9.07 -3.74 1.45
N PRO A 121 -10.25 -3.98 2.00
CA PRO A 121 -11.58 -3.77 1.41
C PRO A 121 -12.01 -2.31 1.46
N LEU A 122 -13.16 -2.00 0.88
CA LEU A 122 -13.67 -0.64 0.76
C LEU A 122 -13.72 0.12 2.08
N SER A 123 -14.28 -0.48 3.12
CA SER A 123 -14.40 0.18 4.42
C SER A 123 -13.05 0.53 5.02
N SER A 124 -12.06 -0.36 4.89
CA SER A 124 -10.71 -0.11 5.37
C SER A 124 -9.99 0.96 4.55
N VAL A 125 -10.23 0.99 3.24
CA VAL A 125 -9.70 2.04 2.35
C VAL A 125 -10.18 3.42 2.79
N MET A 126 -11.48 3.56 3.01
CA MET A 126 -12.05 4.84 3.44
C MET A 126 -11.51 5.27 4.81
N PHE A 127 -11.47 4.35 5.75
CA PHE A 127 -10.93 4.60 7.08
C PHE A 127 -9.45 5.02 7.04
N PHE A 128 -8.66 4.26 6.30
CA PHE A 128 -7.22 4.51 6.17
C PHE A 128 -6.92 5.85 5.50
N SER A 129 -7.67 6.18 4.44
CA SER A 129 -7.49 7.46 3.76
C SER A 129 -7.78 8.64 4.69
N ARG A 130 -8.85 8.56 5.50
CA ARG A 130 -9.17 9.60 6.47
C ARG A 130 -8.10 9.73 7.55
N LEU A 131 -7.56 8.62 8.04
CA LEU A 131 -6.46 8.64 9.00
C LEU A 131 -5.22 9.32 8.44
N LEU A 132 -4.90 9.06 7.18
CA LEU A 132 -3.75 9.68 6.53
C LEU A 132 -3.96 11.16 6.30
N ARG A 133 -5.18 11.58 5.97
CA ARG A 133 -5.47 13.02 5.89
C ARG A 133 -5.23 13.71 7.22
N GLU A 134 -5.66 13.10 8.32
CA GLU A 134 -5.42 13.61 9.66
C GLU A 134 -3.93 13.65 9.99
N LYS A 135 -3.22 12.58 9.69
CA LYS A 135 -1.77 12.47 9.93
C LYS A 135 -0.99 13.55 9.18
N PHE A 136 -1.35 13.82 7.93
CA PHE A 136 -0.67 14.79 7.08
C PHE A 136 -1.26 16.20 7.15
N ALA A 137 -2.17 16.48 8.09
CA ALA A 137 -2.76 17.79 8.26
C ALA A 137 -1.67 18.85 8.41
N GLY A 138 -1.82 19.98 7.71
CA GLY A 138 -0.84 21.04 7.69
C GLY A 138 0.31 20.84 6.72
N THR A 139 0.33 19.74 5.98
CA THR A 139 1.32 19.48 4.93
C THR A 139 0.63 19.51 3.55
N PRO A 140 1.42 19.66 2.46
CA PRO A 140 0.84 19.61 1.11
C PRO A 140 0.20 18.25 0.76
N TYR A 141 0.53 17.20 1.49
CA TYR A 141 0.05 15.83 1.18
C TYR A 141 -1.40 15.59 1.60
N ALA A 142 -1.91 16.35 2.57
CA ALA A 142 -3.25 16.13 3.11
C ALA A 142 -4.35 16.16 2.05
N GLU A 143 -4.20 16.98 1.01
CA GLU A 143 -5.19 17.14 -0.04
C GLU A 143 -5.43 15.89 -0.89
N HIS A 144 -4.49 14.95 -0.89
CA HIS A 144 -4.63 13.70 -1.63
C HIS A 144 -5.58 12.70 -0.94
N TYR A 145 -5.96 12.93 0.30
CA TYR A 145 -6.70 11.96 1.10
C TYR A 145 -8.15 12.39 1.34
N LEU A 146 -8.98 11.38 1.64
CA LEU A 146 -10.41 11.57 1.83
C LEU A 146 -10.71 12.47 3.02
N ALA A 147 -11.46 13.54 2.77
CA ALA A 147 -11.93 14.45 3.83
C ALA A 147 -13.00 13.77 4.67
N GLY A 148 -13.17 14.25 5.91
CA GLY A 148 -14.18 13.80 6.83
C GLY A 148 -13.57 13.21 8.11
N GLU A 149 -14.44 12.95 9.08
CA GLU A 149 -14.05 12.40 10.35
C GLU A 149 -13.74 10.90 10.24
N VAL A 150 -12.82 10.47 11.04
CA VAL A 150 -12.40 9.06 11.13
C VAL A 150 -13.41 8.25 11.97
#